data_066cd6caad9b620794fa3b96076ead5d
#
_entry.id   066cd6caad9b620794fa3b96076ead5d
#
_cell.length_a   1.000
_cell.length_b   1.000
_cell.length_c   1.000
_cell.angle_alpha   90.00
_cell.angle_beta   90.00
_cell.angle_gamma   90.00
#
_symmetry.space_group_name_H-M   'P 1'
#
loop_
_entity.id
_entity.type
_entity.pdbx_description
1 polymer ?
#
loop_
_entity_poly.entity_id
_entity_poly.type
_entity_poly.pdbx_seq_one_letter_code
_entity_poly.pdbx_strand_id
1 'polypeptide(L)'
;PNRLVHIKKLYTYYSQNKINIPTPYFTNAGTSRNGFNSCCVYRADDTAQSLAAGDHIAYIMTYSSAGIGAAIRTRSEGAQVRGGLIEHRGKQSYYKVLESVVGANMQNGRGGAATVTYEAYDPDWKTIQAFKNPLTPASKQVRGIDYSMAFNRFFVAKAARGEEVALFSLEKAPEVYEA
;
A
#
# COMPACT_ATOMS: atom_id res chain seq x y z
N PRO A 1 -30.29 -25.47 13.71
CA PRO A 1 -29.49 -24.49 14.45
C PRO A 1 -30.35 -23.27 14.76
N ASN A 2 -30.40 -22.90 16.02
CA ASN A 2 -31.28 -21.82 16.47
C ASN A 2 -30.67 -20.47 16.12
N ARG A 3 -31.11 -19.88 15.00
CA ARG A 3 -30.59 -18.57 14.48
C ARG A 3 -30.65 -17.48 15.54
N LEU A 4 -31.68 -17.44 16.37
CA LEU A 4 -31.82 -16.42 17.42
C LEU A 4 -30.73 -16.53 18.49
N VAL A 5 -30.26 -17.72 18.83
CA VAL A 5 -29.18 -17.92 19.79
C VAL A 5 -27.87 -17.35 19.21
N HIS A 6 -27.57 -17.61 17.93
CA HIS A 6 -26.39 -17.06 17.26
C HIS A 6 -26.43 -15.54 17.15
N ILE A 7 -27.59 -14.97 16.77
CA ILE A 7 -27.76 -13.51 16.67
C ILE A 7 -27.58 -12.87 18.05
N LYS A 8 -28.19 -13.38 19.10
CA LYS A 8 -28.01 -12.85 20.45
C LYS A 8 -26.57 -12.95 20.94
N LYS A 9 -25.86 -14.04 20.65
CA LYS A 9 -24.47 -14.22 21.01
C LYS A 9 -23.56 -13.21 20.27
N LEU A 10 -23.75 -13.03 18.96
CA LEU A 10 -23.04 -12.08 18.16
C LEU A 10 -23.28 -10.65 18.66
N TYR A 11 -24.53 -10.27 18.90
CA TYR A 11 -24.90 -8.98 19.45
C TYR A 11 -24.23 -8.72 20.81
N THR A 12 -24.23 -9.72 21.70
CA THR A 12 -23.59 -9.62 23.02
C THR A 12 -22.09 -9.38 22.88
N TYR A 13 -21.42 -10.11 22.00
CA TYR A 13 -19.98 -9.93 21.80
C TYR A 13 -19.64 -8.57 21.20
N TYR A 14 -20.44 -8.10 20.24
CA TYR A 14 -20.28 -6.79 19.64
C TYR A 14 -20.53 -5.66 20.65
N SER A 15 -21.66 -5.72 21.39
CA SER A 15 -22.01 -4.70 22.38
C SER A 15 -21.05 -4.61 23.56
N GLN A 16 -20.33 -5.70 23.85
CA GLN A 16 -19.27 -5.76 24.86
C GLN A 16 -17.87 -5.48 24.32
N ASN A 17 -17.73 -5.01 23.07
CA ASN A 17 -16.45 -4.77 22.40
C ASN A 17 -15.50 -5.99 22.36
N LYS A 18 -16.04 -7.21 22.39
CA LYS A 18 -15.25 -8.44 22.29
C LYS A 18 -14.90 -8.81 20.86
N ILE A 19 -15.64 -8.30 19.89
CA ILE A 19 -15.41 -8.44 18.46
C ILE A 19 -15.60 -7.09 17.78
N ASN A 20 -14.86 -6.86 16.70
CA ASN A 20 -15.07 -5.75 15.79
C ASN A 20 -15.43 -6.30 14.42
N ILE A 21 -16.40 -5.67 13.76
CA ILE A 21 -16.88 -6.09 12.45
C ILE A 21 -16.58 -4.97 11.46
N PRO A 22 -15.98 -5.27 10.30
CA PRO A 22 -15.62 -4.25 9.32
C PRO A 22 -16.84 -3.58 8.71
N THR A 23 -16.73 -2.30 8.42
CA THR A 23 -17.81 -1.47 7.83
C THR A 23 -18.47 -2.12 6.60
N PRO A 24 -17.74 -2.72 5.63
CA PRO A 24 -18.36 -3.36 4.47
C PRO A 24 -19.29 -4.52 4.84
N TYR A 25 -19.02 -5.21 5.93
CA TYR A 25 -19.94 -6.25 6.41
C TYR A 25 -21.30 -5.65 6.82
N PHE A 26 -21.30 -4.55 7.56
CA PHE A 26 -22.55 -3.88 7.98
C PHE A 26 -23.33 -3.30 6.80
N THR A 27 -22.64 -2.81 5.77
CA THR A 27 -23.29 -2.20 4.61
C THR A 27 -23.80 -3.21 3.60
N ASN A 28 -23.17 -4.38 3.51
CA ASN A 28 -23.41 -5.33 2.43
C ASN A 28 -24.08 -6.62 2.89
N ALA A 29 -23.94 -7.02 4.17
CA ALA A 29 -24.55 -8.27 4.66
C ALA A 29 -26.09 -8.22 4.56
N GLY A 30 -26.65 -9.27 3.96
CA GLY A 30 -28.10 -9.37 3.73
C GLY A 30 -28.61 -8.55 2.53
N THR A 31 -27.75 -7.95 1.75
CA THR A 31 -28.06 -7.25 0.49
C THR A 31 -27.55 -8.05 -0.72
N SER A 32 -27.86 -7.59 -1.92
CA SER A 32 -27.27 -8.13 -3.16
C SER A 32 -25.84 -7.66 -3.43
N ARG A 33 -25.28 -6.81 -2.57
CA ARG A 33 -23.93 -6.30 -2.71
C ARG A 33 -22.89 -7.32 -2.24
N ASN A 34 -21.79 -7.41 -2.97
CA ASN A 34 -20.61 -8.20 -2.63
C ASN A 34 -19.51 -7.32 -2.02
N GLY A 35 -18.52 -7.97 -1.39
CA GLY A 35 -17.39 -7.30 -0.76
C GLY A 35 -17.61 -7.06 0.73
N PHE A 36 -16.95 -7.88 1.56
CA PHE A 36 -17.05 -7.84 3.02
C PHE A 36 -15.72 -7.46 3.68
N ASN A 37 -14.66 -7.34 2.89
CA ASN A 37 -13.33 -6.96 3.36
C ASN A 37 -13.16 -5.44 3.30
N SER A 38 -12.67 -4.83 4.38
CA SER A 38 -12.40 -3.39 4.38
C SER A 38 -11.03 -3.04 3.82
N CYS A 39 -10.07 -3.95 3.85
CA CYS A 39 -8.69 -3.71 3.41
C CYS A 39 -8.10 -4.94 2.74
N CYS A 40 -7.23 -4.69 1.76
CA CYS A 40 -6.40 -5.69 1.11
C CYS A 40 -4.94 -5.20 1.15
N VAL A 41 -4.02 -6.08 1.50
CA VAL A 41 -2.59 -5.80 1.50
C VAL A 41 -1.91 -6.68 0.47
N TYR A 42 -1.02 -6.11 -0.35
CA TYR A 42 -0.20 -6.87 -1.29
C TYR A 42 1.23 -6.33 -1.38
N ARG A 43 2.13 -7.20 -1.84
CA ARG A 43 3.48 -6.84 -2.24
C ARG A 43 3.64 -7.07 -3.73
N ALA A 44 4.20 -6.11 -4.44
CA ALA A 44 4.64 -6.26 -5.82
C ALA A 44 6.17 -6.16 -5.86
N ASP A 45 6.79 -7.15 -6.47
CA ASP A 45 8.23 -7.22 -6.65
C ASP A 45 8.64 -6.64 -8.01
N ASP A 46 9.96 -6.47 -8.25
CA ASP A 46 10.54 -5.77 -9.40
C ASP A 46 10.46 -6.56 -10.72
N THR A 47 9.27 -7.04 -11.05
CA THR A 47 8.95 -7.66 -12.34
C THR A 47 7.69 -7.08 -12.92
N ALA A 48 7.61 -6.97 -14.24
CA ALA A 48 6.42 -6.44 -14.93
C ALA A 48 5.16 -7.23 -14.58
N GLN A 49 5.27 -8.55 -14.43
CA GLN A 49 4.17 -9.42 -14.07
C GLN A 49 3.65 -9.14 -12.66
N SER A 50 4.56 -9.01 -11.69
CA SER A 50 4.21 -8.74 -10.29
C SER A 50 3.57 -7.36 -10.14
N LEU A 51 4.11 -6.35 -10.81
CA LEU A 51 3.59 -4.99 -10.81
C LEU A 51 2.19 -4.93 -11.41
N ALA A 52 1.99 -5.53 -12.60
CA ALA A 52 0.68 -5.59 -13.25
C ALA A 52 -0.37 -6.37 -12.43
N ALA A 53 0.05 -7.47 -11.77
CA ALA A 53 -0.81 -8.22 -10.86
C ALA A 53 -1.22 -7.37 -9.65
N GLY A 54 -0.30 -6.59 -9.09
CA GLY A 54 -0.58 -5.65 -8.00
C GLY A 54 -1.61 -4.59 -8.39
N ASP A 55 -1.46 -3.98 -9.56
CA ASP A 55 -2.42 -2.99 -10.09
C ASP A 55 -3.79 -3.62 -10.32
N HIS A 56 -3.83 -4.85 -10.87
CA HIS A 56 -5.08 -5.59 -11.04
C HIS A 56 -5.78 -5.88 -9.71
N ILE A 57 -5.03 -6.34 -8.70
CA ILE A 57 -5.56 -6.57 -7.35
C ILE A 57 -6.11 -5.26 -6.77
N ALA A 58 -5.36 -4.16 -6.88
CA ALA A 58 -5.78 -2.86 -6.38
C ALA A 58 -7.09 -2.41 -7.04
N TYR A 59 -7.23 -2.58 -8.36
CA TYR A 59 -8.43 -2.23 -9.10
C TYR A 59 -9.66 -3.03 -8.64
N ILE A 60 -9.55 -4.36 -8.60
CA ILE A 60 -10.67 -5.25 -8.23
C ILE A 60 -11.08 -5.06 -6.76
N MET A 61 -10.10 -4.94 -5.87
CA MET A 61 -10.38 -4.77 -4.44
C MET A 61 -10.98 -3.41 -4.14
N THR A 62 -10.51 -2.35 -4.79
CA THR A 62 -11.09 -1.01 -4.66
C THR A 62 -12.50 -0.97 -5.24
N TYR A 63 -12.74 -1.60 -6.39
CA TYR A 63 -14.08 -1.78 -6.93
C TYR A 63 -15.02 -2.50 -5.95
N SER A 64 -14.49 -3.45 -5.17
CA SER A 64 -15.22 -4.18 -4.13
C SER A 64 -15.27 -3.45 -2.77
N SER A 65 -14.95 -2.15 -2.74
CA SER A 65 -15.00 -1.28 -1.55
C SER A 65 -13.93 -1.54 -0.50
N ALA A 66 -12.79 -2.16 -0.85
CA ALA A 66 -11.66 -2.33 0.04
C ALA A 66 -10.63 -1.18 -0.13
N GLY A 67 -10.03 -0.75 0.97
CA GLY A 67 -8.82 0.06 0.97
C GLY A 67 -7.60 -0.79 0.63
N ILE A 68 -6.55 -0.17 0.12
CA ILE A 68 -5.34 -0.86 -0.36
C ILE A 68 -4.14 -0.49 0.52
N GLY A 69 -3.42 -1.50 0.99
CA GLY A 69 -2.06 -1.38 1.49
C GLY A 69 -1.11 -2.03 0.48
N ALA A 70 -0.18 -1.28 -0.08
CA ALA A 70 0.73 -1.78 -1.10
C ALA A 70 2.19 -1.61 -0.67
N ALA A 71 3.01 -2.65 -0.84
CA ALA A 71 4.46 -2.55 -0.85
C ALA A 71 4.94 -2.76 -2.29
N ILE A 72 5.28 -1.68 -2.98
CA ILE A 72 5.75 -1.74 -4.37
C ILE A 72 7.27 -1.63 -4.35
N ARG A 73 7.93 -2.79 -4.42
CA ARG A 73 9.38 -2.94 -4.34
C ARG A 73 9.97 -2.94 -5.73
N THR A 74 10.25 -1.77 -6.28
CA THR A 74 10.98 -1.62 -7.53
C THR A 74 12.40 -1.13 -7.26
N ARG A 75 13.28 -1.31 -8.23
CA ARG A 75 14.61 -0.69 -8.21
C ARG A 75 14.52 0.83 -8.17
N SER A 76 15.59 1.45 -7.70
CA SER A 76 15.67 2.90 -7.51
C SER A 76 15.91 3.67 -8.81
N GLU A 77 15.71 4.99 -8.78
CA GLU A 77 16.04 5.89 -9.88
C GLU A 77 17.53 5.74 -10.29
N GLY A 78 17.78 5.71 -11.60
CA GLY A 78 19.13 5.54 -12.18
C GLY A 78 19.62 4.09 -12.25
N ALA A 79 18.89 3.10 -11.69
CA ALA A 79 19.27 1.71 -11.82
C ALA A 79 19.20 1.23 -13.28
N GLN A 80 20.22 0.48 -13.70
CA GLN A 80 20.32 0.00 -15.08
C GLN A 80 19.32 -1.12 -15.36
N VAL A 81 18.62 -1.03 -16.49
CA VAL A 81 17.62 -1.99 -16.95
C VAL A 81 18.00 -2.50 -18.35
N ARG A 82 17.58 -3.68 -18.69
CA ARG A 82 17.83 -4.32 -20.00
C ARG A 82 19.32 -4.32 -20.39
N GLY A 83 20.19 -4.72 -19.47
CA GLY A 83 21.63 -4.77 -19.74
C GLY A 83 22.30 -3.39 -19.92
N GLY A 84 21.75 -2.35 -19.30
CA GLY A 84 22.30 -1.00 -19.35
C GLY A 84 21.78 -0.12 -20.51
N LEU A 85 20.80 -0.61 -21.26
CA LEU A 85 20.19 0.17 -22.36
C LEU A 85 19.24 1.26 -21.89
N ILE A 86 18.69 1.13 -20.70
CA ILE A 86 17.67 2.05 -20.14
C ILE A 86 17.99 2.28 -18.67
N GLU A 87 17.81 3.51 -18.22
CA GLU A 87 17.82 3.85 -16.80
C GLU A 87 16.42 3.84 -16.22
N HIS A 88 16.27 3.24 -15.05
CA HIS A 88 15.00 3.21 -14.31
C HIS A 88 14.65 4.62 -13.80
N ARG A 89 13.38 4.99 -13.92
CA ARG A 89 12.89 6.33 -13.53
C ARG A 89 12.43 6.44 -12.09
N GLY A 90 12.76 5.47 -11.24
CA GLY A 90 12.33 5.42 -9.85
C GLY A 90 10.86 5.02 -9.69
N LYS A 91 10.34 5.19 -8.49
CA LYS A 91 9.05 4.66 -8.05
C LYS A 91 7.84 5.52 -8.44
N GLN A 92 8.05 6.78 -8.79
CA GLN A 92 6.97 7.74 -9.03
C GLN A 92 5.93 7.26 -10.04
N SER A 93 6.37 6.69 -11.17
CA SER A 93 5.48 6.24 -12.23
C SER A 93 4.54 5.14 -11.76
N TYR A 94 5.04 4.18 -10.98
CA TYR A 94 4.23 3.08 -10.42
C TYR A 94 3.24 3.58 -9.39
N TYR A 95 3.63 4.54 -8.56
CA TYR A 95 2.74 5.15 -7.58
C TYR A 95 1.64 5.98 -8.24
N LYS A 96 1.93 6.64 -9.37
CA LYS A 96 0.91 7.32 -10.19
C LYS A 96 -0.07 6.34 -10.82
N VAL A 97 0.38 5.17 -11.26
CA VAL A 97 -0.51 4.12 -11.75
C VAL A 97 -1.44 3.68 -10.63
N LEU A 98 -0.92 3.35 -9.46
CA LEU A 98 -1.74 2.97 -8.31
C LEU A 98 -2.73 4.08 -7.91
N GLU A 99 -2.29 5.35 -7.86
CA GLU A 99 -3.16 6.51 -7.60
C GLU A 99 -4.34 6.56 -8.58
N SER A 100 -4.07 6.37 -9.87
CA SER A 100 -5.08 6.35 -10.92
C SER A 100 -6.02 5.14 -10.79
N VAL A 101 -5.46 3.97 -10.50
CA VAL A 101 -6.21 2.72 -10.34
C VAL A 101 -7.21 2.83 -9.18
N VAL A 102 -6.76 3.30 -8.02
CA VAL A 102 -7.66 3.44 -6.85
C VAL A 102 -8.63 4.61 -7.00
N GLY A 103 -8.21 5.67 -7.68
CA GLY A 103 -9.04 6.84 -7.94
C GLY A 103 -10.15 6.60 -8.98
N ALA A 104 -9.99 5.59 -9.86
CA ALA A 104 -10.98 5.22 -10.85
C ALA A 104 -12.27 4.65 -10.25
N ASN A 105 -12.21 4.09 -9.04
CA ASN A 105 -13.33 3.43 -8.40
C ASN A 105 -13.92 4.29 -7.27
N MET A 106 -15.21 4.61 -7.40
CA MET A 106 -15.96 5.32 -6.36
C MET A 106 -16.75 4.34 -5.49
N GLN A 107 -16.57 4.44 -4.19
CA GLN A 107 -17.22 3.61 -3.20
C GLN A 107 -18.35 4.40 -2.52
N ASN A 108 -19.59 4.31 -3.01
CA ASN A 108 -20.75 4.98 -2.38
C ASN A 108 -20.52 6.47 -2.05
N GLY A 109 -19.88 7.23 -2.98
CA GLY A 109 -19.54 8.62 -2.77
C GLY A 109 -18.17 8.85 -2.08
N ARG A 110 -17.43 7.80 -1.72
CA ARG A 110 -16.04 7.85 -1.26
C ARG A 110 -15.11 7.39 -2.37
N GLY A 111 -14.04 8.12 -2.63
CA GLY A 111 -12.97 7.65 -3.52
C GLY A 111 -12.27 6.41 -2.93
N GLY A 112 -11.66 5.60 -3.77
CA GLY A 112 -10.76 4.56 -3.32
C GLY A 112 -9.57 5.16 -2.54
N ALA A 113 -9.00 4.38 -1.62
CA ALA A 113 -7.87 4.80 -0.81
C ALA A 113 -6.75 3.77 -0.87
N ALA A 114 -5.51 4.25 -0.96
CA ALA A 114 -4.33 3.41 -0.87
C ALA A 114 -3.26 4.04 0.01
N THR A 115 -2.52 3.18 0.72
CA THR A 115 -1.28 3.53 1.40
C THR A 115 -0.14 2.70 0.82
N VAL A 116 0.92 3.36 0.37
CA VAL A 116 2.14 2.68 -0.08
C VAL A 116 3.17 2.67 1.02
N THR A 117 3.70 1.49 1.33
CA THR A 117 4.79 1.31 2.27
C THR A 117 6.11 1.21 1.50
N TYR A 118 7.09 1.98 1.93
CA TYR A 118 8.48 1.94 1.43
C TYR A 118 9.46 1.79 2.60
N GLU A 119 10.63 1.27 2.30
CA GLU A 119 11.64 0.99 3.33
C GLU A 119 12.43 2.28 3.69
N ALA A 120 12.76 2.46 4.97
CA ALA A 120 13.52 3.62 5.44
C ALA A 120 14.94 3.72 4.87
N TYR A 121 15.48 2.59 4.43
CA TYR A 121 16.80 2.50 3.77
C TYR A 121 16.74 2.55 2.24
N ASP A 122 15.56 2.78 1.66
CA ASP A 122 15.39 2.92 0.20
C ASP A 122 16.07 4.20 -0.29
N PRO A 123 16.90 4.15 -1.35
CA PRO A 123 17.56 5.34 -1.88
C PRO A 123 16.61 6.46 -2.32
N ASP A 124 15.40 6.10 -2.76
CA ASP A 124 14.40 7.06 -3.24
C ASP A 124 13.57 7.70 -2.10
N TRP A 125 13.85 7.42 -0.82
CA TRP A 125 13.01 7.83 0.31
C TRP A 125 12.75 9.35 0.36
N LYS A 126 13.73 10.18 0.06
CA LYS A 126 13.59 11.65 0.01
C LYS A 126 12.62 12.09 -1.08
N THR A 127 12.72 11.47 -2.25
CA THR A 127 11.83 11.72 -3.39
C THR A 127 10.40 11.32 -3.03
N ILE A 128 10.22 10.16 -2.38
CA ILE A 128 8.90 9.68 -1.95
C ILE A 128 8.27 10.65 -0.93
N GLN A 129 9.02 11.11 0.06
CA GLN A 129 8.53 12.10 1.03
C GLN A 129 8.11 13.43 0.36
N ALA A 130 8.76 13.80 -0.73
CA ALA A 130 8.43 15.02 -1.45
C ALA A 130 7.15 14.92 -2.29
N PHE A 131 6.58 13.74 -2.55
CA PHE A 131 5.41 13.58 -3.41
C PHE A 131 4.16 14.32 -2.93
N LYS A 132 4.00 14.52 -1.63
CA LYS A 132 2.90 15.32 -1.04
C LYS A 132 3.30 16.76 -0.68
N ASN A 133 4.55 17.12 -0.82
CA ASN A 133 5.01 18.48 -0.52
C ASN A 133 4.42 19.47 -1.55
N PRO A 134 3.70 20.52 -1.14
CA PRO A 134 3.11 21.50 -2.04
C PRO A 134 4.15 22.30 -2.84
N LEU A 135 5.40 22.36 -2.38
CA LEU A 135 6.50 23.04 -3.08
C LEU A 135 7.12 22.16 -4.19
N THR A 136 6.81 20.86 -4.21
CA THR A 136 7.25 19.97 -5.29
C THR A 136 6.48 20.31 -6.57
N PRO A 137 7.15 20.38 -7.75
CA PRO A 137 6.45 20.59 -9.01
C PRO A 137 5.32 19.60 -9.23
N ALA A 138 4.17 20.04 -9.71
CA ALA A 138 2.96 19.22 -9.88
C ALA A 138 3.19 17.93 -10.68
N SER A 139 4.08 17.98 -11.70
CA SER A 139 4.46 16.80 -12.50
C SER A 139 5.17 15.71 -11.68
N LYS A 140 5.78 16.08 -10.55
CA LYS A 140 6.48 15.17 -9.64
C LYS A 140 5.65 14.77 -8.42
N GLN A 141 4.49 15.37 -8.21
CA GLN A 141 3.61 15.03 -7.09
C GLN A 141 2.83 13.75 -7.35
N VAL A 142 2.55 13.01 -6.27
CA VAL A 142 1.59 11.89 -6.19
C VAL A 142 0.86 12.06 -4.86
N ARG A 143 -0.31 12.67 -4.88
CA ARG A 143 -1.00 13.19 -3.68
C ARG A 143 -2.23 12.39 -3.27
N GLY A 144 -2.82 11.63 -4.20
CA GLY A 144 -4.07 10.90 -3.99
C GLY A 144 -3.92 9.57 -3.25
N ILE A 145 -2.69 9.20 -2.89
CA ILE A 145 -2.40 8.03 -2.03
C ILE A 145 -1.60 8.45 -0.79
N ASP A 146 -1.62 7.63 0.24
CA ASP A 146 -0.85 7.85 1.47
C ASP A 146 0.47 7.06 1.46
N TYR A 147 1.39 7.46 2.33
CA TYR A 147 2.72 6.87 2.43
C TYR A 147 3.01 6.41 3.85
N SER A 148 3.60 5.23 3.97
CA SER A 148 4.09 4.65 5.21
C SER A 148 5.56 4.27 5.04
N MET A 149 6.39 4.57 6.03
CA MET A 149 7.80 4.16 6.05
C MET A 149 7.96 2.94 6.95
N ALA A 150 8.49 1.85 6.42
CA ALA A 150 8.86 0.68 7.19
C ALA A 150 10.31 0.82 7.69
N PHE A 151 10.54 0.48 8.96
CA PHE A 151 11.85 0.43 9.56
C PHE A 151 11.95 -0.73 10.54
N ASN A 152 13.14 -1.32 10.62
CA ASN A 152 13.41 -2.43 11.51
C ASN A 152 14.10 -1.97 12.82
N ARG A 153 14.31 -2.90 13.74
CA ARG A 153 14.95 -2.60 15.04
C ARG A 153 16.37 -2.05 14.89
N PHE A 154 17.10 -2.49 13.89
CA PHE A 154 18.45 -2.00 13.62
C PHE A 154 18.45 -0.52 13.23
N PHE A 155 17.52 -0.12 12.33
CA PHE A 155 17.32 1.28 11.96
C PHE A 155 17.00 2.14 13.19
N VAL A 156 16.04 1.70 14.02
CA VAL A 156 15.65 2.42 15.24
C VAL A 156 16.82 2.56 16.20
N ALA A 157 17.60 1.50 16.41
CA ALA A 157 18.75 1.53 17.30
C ALA A 157 19.84 2.51 16.81
N LYS A 158 20.11 2.57 15.52
CA LYS A 158 21.03 3.54 14.93
C LYS A 158 20.51 4.97 15.03
N ALA A 159 19.26 5.19 14.69
CA ALA A 159 18.62 6.51 14.78
C ALA A 159 18.64 7.05 16.23
N ALA A 160 18.38 6.19 17.22
CA ALA A 160 18.43 6.57 18.63
C ALA A 160 19.84 7.00 19.10
N ARG A 161 20.89 6.53 18.44
CA ARG A 161 22.28 6.92 18.69
C ARG A 161 22.80 8.06 17.82
N GLY A 162 21.96 8.56 16.90
CA GLY A 162 22.36 9.59 15.92
C GLY A 162 23.38 9.09 14.89
N GLU A 163 23.41 7.78 14.65
CA GLU A 163 24.31 7.16 13.66
C GLU A 163 23.75 7.23 12.26
N GLU A 164 24.65 7.27 11.27
CA GLU A 164 24.26 7.19 9.85
C GLU A 164 23.74 5.80 9.52
N VAL A 165 22.74 5.76 8.63
CA VAL A 165 22.18 4.54 8.08
C VAL A 165 22.50 4.49 6.59
N ALA A 166 23.10 3.40 6.14
CA ALA A 166 23.33 3.16 4.71
C ALA A 166 22.00 2.94 3.97
N LEU A 167 21.93 3.44 2.75
CA LEU A 167 20.81 3.20 1.85
C LEU A 167 21.15 2.03 0.93
N PHE A 168 20.16 1.19 0.67
CA PHE A 168 20.32 -0.03 -0.12
C PHE A 168 19.32 -0.03 -1.27
N SER A 169 19.80 -0.17 -2.49
CA SER A 169 18.92 -0.37 -3.64
C SER A 169 18.62 -1.86 -3.81
N LEU A 170 17.36 -2.16 -4.17
CA LEU A 170 16.86 -3.54 -4.28
C LEU A 170 17.71 -4.41 -5.20
N GLU A 171 18.15 -3.87 -6.32
CA GLU A 171 18.94 -4.63 -7.32
C GLU A 171 20.37 -4.96 -6.87
N LYS A 172 20.90 -4.22 -5.86
CA LYS A 172 22.26 -4.42 -5.34
C LYS A 172 22.31 -5.18 -4.03
N ALA A 173 21.23 -5.12 -3.26
CA ALA A 173 21.15 -5.74 -1.95
C ALA A 173 19.73 -6.30 -1.70
N PRO A 174 19.25 -7.25 -2.51
CA PRO A 174 17.90 -7.79 -2.38
C PRO A 174 17.66 -8.43 -1.01
N GLU A 175 18.68 -9.02 -0.40
CA GLU A 175 18.62 -9.65 0.92
C GLU A 175 18.20 -8.68 2.04
N VAL A 176 18.48 -7.40 1.90
CA VAL A 176 18.06 -6.37 2.89
C VAL A 176 16.55 -6.16 2.84
N TYR A 177 15.92 -6.39 1.69
CA TYR A 177 14.48 -6.25 1.50
C TYR A 177 13.69 -7.52 1.86
N GLU A 178 14.37 -8.64 2.11
CA GLU A 178 13.77 -9.92 2.51
C GLU A 178 13.89 -10.17 4.01
N ALA A 179 14.73 -9.43 4.70
CA ALA A 179 14.96 -9.55 6.14
C ALA A 179 13.88 -8.80 6.96
#